data_245fe931b819ca39fcc70f55e8081bb6
#
_entry.id   245fe931b819ca39fcc70f55e8081bb6
#
_cell.length_a   1.000
_cell.length_b   1.000
_cell.length_c   1.000
_cell.angle_alpha   90.00
_cell.angle_beta   90.00
_cell.angle_gamma   90.00
#
_symmetry.space_group_name_H-M   'P 1'
#
loop_
_entity.id
_entity.type
_entity.pdbx_description
1 polymer ?
#
loop_
_entity_poly.entity_id
_entity_poly.type
_entity_poly.pdbx_seq_one_letter_code
_entity_poly.pdbx_strand_id
1 'polypeptide(L)'
;MKTRKQALAFGLSFPDTYQDAPFHDDNWQLVRYKGNEKTFLLIYERNGVINLNVKVDPVKAVFWRSMYPSVIPGYHQNKEHWNTVILDGSVPDRDVKLMIRESYELISDCPSKRIYEAVKQIPYGRVATYADIAELAGDRKMARAVGNALHKNPDPEHIPCFRVVNAKGELAGGFAFGGAEVQARMLEEEGVEVVDGVVDLKKYRWGE
;
A
#
# COMPACT_ATOMS: atom_id res chain seq x y z
N MET A 1 14.20 22.22 3.91
CA MET A 1 14.42 21.01 4.78
C MET A 1 15.92 20.84 4.97
N LYS A 2 16.38 20.76 6.22
CA LYS A 2 17.84 20.71 6.51
C LYS A 2 18.20 19.66 7.57
N THR A 3 17.21 19.17 8.32
CA THR A 3 17.47 18.29 9.46
C THR A 3 16.75 16.95 9.33
N ARG A 4 17.31 15.91 9.97
CA ARG A 4 16.69 14.58 10.09
C ARG A 4 15.26 14.68 10.65
N LYS A 5 15.07 15.47 11.72
CA LYS A 5 13.76 15.68 12.35
C LYS A 5 12.72 16.23 11.38
N GLN A 6 13.09 17.21 10.54
CA GLN A 6 12.19 17.79 9.55
C GLN A 6 11.80 16.78 8.46
N ALA A 7 12.77 15.98 7.97
CA ALA A 7 12.53 14.97 6.95
C ALA A 7 11.63 13.85 7.50
N LEU A 8 11.91 13.38 8.71
CA LEU A 8 11.12 12.36 9.39
C LEU A 8 9.68 12.83 9.63
N ALA A 9 9.51 14.04 10.19
CA ALA A 9 8.17 14.61 10.43
C ALA A 9 7.36 14.75 9.13
N PHE A 10 8.01 15.15 8.04
CA PHE A 10 7.34 15.23 6.75
C PHE A 10 6.98 13.85 6.19
N GLY A 11 7.86 12.86 6.27
CA GLY A 11 7.57 11.47 5.87
C GLY A 11 6.42 10.87 6.68
N LEU A 12 6.38 11.13 7.99
CA LEU A 12 5.31 10.65 8.88
C LEU A 12 3.98 11.42 8.75
N SER A 13 3.96 12.54 8.02
CA SER A 13 2.70 13.28 7.77
C SER A 13 1.82 12.65 6.70
N PHE A 14 2.31 11.65 5.96
CA PHE A 14 1.50 10.91 4.99
C PHE A 14 0.66 9.84 5.69
N PRO A 15 -0.55 9.53 5.18
CA PRO A 15 -1.41 8.49 5.74
C PRO A 15 -0.71 7.12 5.83
N ASP A 16 -1.06 6.35 6.85
CA ASP A 16 -0.64 4.97 7.03
C ASP A 16 0.89 4.75 6.98
N THR A 17 1.65 5.69 7.52
CA THR A 17 3.09 5.60 7.61
C THR A 17 3.57 5.32 9.03
N TYR A 18 4.76 4.75 9.14
CA TYR A 18 5.43 4.53 10.42
C TYR A 18 6.93 4.63 10.27
N GLN A 19 7.59 4.98 11.37
CA GLN A 19 9.05 4.99 11.45
C GLN A 19 9.55 3.59 11.77
N ASP A 20 10.67 3.21 11.13
CA ASP A 20 11.40 1.98 11.40
C ASP A 20 12.92 2.26 11.47
N ALA A 21 13.62 1.50 12.29
CA ALA A 21 15.08 1.55 12.43
C ALA A 21 15.63 0.10 12.48
N PRO A 22 15.59 -0.64 11.35
CA PRO A 22 15.88 -2.06 11.32
C PRO A 22 17.39 -2.39 11.40
N PHE A 23 18.25 -1.37 11.35
CA PHE A 23 19.69 -1.55 11.40
C PHE A 23 20.22 -1.32 12.83
N HIS A 24 21.29 -2.01 13.19
CA HIS A 24 22.00 -1.79 14.45
C HIS A 24 22.78 -0.45 14.51
N ASP A 25 22.65 0.35 13.48
CA ASP A 25 23.27 1.66 13.30
C ASP A 25 22.20 2.75 13.42
N ASP A 26 22.25 3.55 14.49
CA ASP A 26 21.33 4.66 14.76
C ASP A 26 21.35 5.75 13.70
N ASN A 27 22.30 5.70 12.77
CA ASN A 27 22.41 6.64 11.65
C ASN A 27 21.26 6.51 10.67
N TRP A 28 20.69 5.31 10.49
CA TRP A 28 19.66 5.06 9.50
C TRP A 28 18.27 5.06 10.11
N GLN A 29 17.40 5.94 9.60
CA GLN A 29 15.97 5.97 9.94
C GLN A 29 15.15 5.83 8.68
N LEU A 30 14.11 5.01 8.74
CA LEU A 30 13.25 4.70 7.61
C LEU A 30 11.82 5.17 7.88
N VAL A 31 11.13 5.57 6.82
CA VAL A 31 9.67 5.72 6.85
C VAL A 31 9.07 4.71 5.88
N ARG A 32 8.14 3.91 6.39
CA ARG A 32 7.46 2.84 5.66
C ARG A 32 5.97 3.09 5.54
N TYR A 33 5.37 2.50 4.52
CA TYR A 33 3.92 2.46 4.35
C TYR A 33 3.36 1.16 4.98
N LYS A 34 2.34 1.27 5.84
CA LYS A 34 1.75 0.13 6.58
C LYS A 34 1.13 -0.92 5.65
N GLY A 35 0.51 -0.50 4.55
CA GLY A 35 -0.23 -1.39 3.64
C GLY A 35 0.61 -2.45 2.93
N ASN A 36 1.94 -2.30 2.86
CA ASN A 36 2.85 -3.27 2.23
C ASN A 36 4.24 -3.32 2.85
N GLU A 37 4.47 -2.61 3.96
CA GLU A 37 5.72 -2.52 4.72
C GLU A 37 6.93 -2.00 3.91
N LYS A 38 6.69 -1.46 2.70
CA LYS A 38 7.76 -0.95 1.85
C LYS A 38 8.24 0.41 2.35
N THR A 39 9.56 0.58 2.29
CA THR A 39 10.23 1.86 2.58
C THR A 39 10.09 2.80 1.38
N PHE A 40 9.75 4.06 1.65
CA PHE A 40 9.78 5.12 0.64
C PHE A 40 10.77 6.24 0.98
N LEU A 41 11.20 6.34 2.23
CA LEU A 41 12.15 7.36 2.66
C LEU A 41 13.17 6.71 3.62
N LEU A 42 14.45 6.81 3.29
CA LEU A 42 15.55 6.51 4.19
C LEU A 42 16.28 7.82 4.49
N ILE A 43 16.62 8.04 5.74
CA ILE A 43 17.26 9.25 6.24
C ILE A 43 18.56 8.84 6.95
N TYR A 44 19.67 9.38 6.52
CA TYR A 44 20.97 9.09 7.13
C TYR A 44 21.90 10.29 7.03
N GLU A 45 22.92 10.32 7.86
CA GLU A 45 23.99 11.32 7.80
C GLU A 45 25.22 10.74 7.09
N ARG A 46 25.80 11.53 6.23
CA ARG A 46 27.07 11.21 5.56
C ARG A 46 27.89 12.47 5.38
N ASN A 47 29.15 12.44 5.79
CA ASN A 47 30.06 13.60 5.73
C ASN A 47 29.49 14.85 6.41
N GLY A 48 28.82 14.71 7.54
CA GLY A 48 28.22 15.82 8.30
C GLY A 48 26.96 16.42 7.67
N VAL A 49 26.42 15.83 6.61
CA VAL A 49 25.21 16.30 5.92
C VAL A 49 24.14 15.22 5.92
N ILE A 50 22.88 15.63 6.15
CA ILE A 50 21.74 14.71 6.06
C ILE A 50 21.44 14.41 4.61
N ASN A 51 21.26 13.13 4.32
CA ASN A 51 20.92 12.59 3.01
C ASN A 51 19.59 11.85 3.09
N LEU A 52 18.83 11.93 2.01
CA LEU A 52 17.56 11.23 1.87
C LEU A 52 17.64 10.28 0.68
N ASN A 53 17.34 9.00 0.87
CA ASN A 53 17.03 8.15 -0.27
C ASN A 53 15.52 8.14 -0.48
N VAL A 54 15.10 8.46 -1.68
CA VAL A 54 13.71 8.46 -2.12
C VAL A 54 13.55 7.54 -3.33
N LYS A 55 12.45 6.78 -3.35
CA LYS A 55 12.11 5.96 -4.50
C LYS A 55 11.62 6.86 -5.63
N VAL A 56 11.91 6.49 -6.87
CA VAL A 56 11.63 7.34 -8.03
C VAL A 56 11.36 6.50 -9.27
N ASP A 57 10.51 7.01 -10.14
CA ASP A 57 10.35 6.49 -11.50
C ASP A 57 11.64 6.71 -12.30
N PRO A 58 12.10 5.76 -13.15
CA PRO A 58 13.36 5.89 -13.88
C PRO A 58 13.50 7.15 -14.74
N VAL A 59 12.42 7.59 -15.39
CA VAL A 59 12.43 8.81 -16.21
C VAL A 59 12.60 10.04 -15.31
N LYS A 60 11.87 10.10 -14.20
CA LYS A 60 12.00 11.18 -13.22
C LYS A 60 13.33 11.14 -12.47
N ALA A 61 13.94 9.96 -12.31
CA ALA A 61 15.26 9.83 -11.70
C ALA A 61 16.31 10.63 -12.47
N VAL A 62 16.34 10.47 -13.79
CA VAL A 62 17.24 11.22 -14.68
C VAL A 62 16.94 12.71 -14.66
N PHE A 63 15.66 13.08 -14.72
CA PHE A 63 15.22 14.49 -14.64
C PHE A 63 15.74 15.17 -13.37
N TRP A 64 15.48 14.62 -12.18
CA TRP A 64 15.91 15.20 -10.92
C TRP A 64 17.43 15.33 -10.79
N ARG A 65 18.18 14.35 -11.29
CA ARG A 65 19.65 14.37 -11.31
C ARG A 65 20.21 15.43 -12.27
N SER A 66 19.52 15.72 -13.37
CA SER A 66 19.93 16.78 -14.31
C SER A 66 19.63 18.17 -13.77
N MET A 67 18.59 18.30 -12.94
CA MET A 67 18.19 19.59 -12.36
C MET A 67 19.09 20.02 -11.18
N TYR A 68 19.55 19.07 -10.38
CA TYR A 68 20.26 19.37 -9.13
C TYR A 68 21.51 18.48 -8.97
N PRO A 69 22.73 19.07 -8.89
CA PRO A 69 23.96 18.31 -8.61
C PRO A 69 23.91 17.54 -7.28
N SER A 70 23.13 18.03 -6.30
CA SER A 70 22.91 17.35 -5.01
C SER A 70 21.85 16.26 -5.03
N VAL A 71 21.31 15.92 -6.21
CA VAL A 71 20.48 14.74 -6.44
C VAL A 71 21.29 13.72 -7.24
N ILE A 72 21.69 12.64 -6.60
CA ILE A 72 22.59 11.63 -7.16
C ILE A 72 21.93 10.23 -7.16
N PRO A 73 22.49 9.22 -7.88
CA PRO A 73 21.99 7.85 -7.80
C PRO A 73 21.94 7.32 -6.36
N GLY A 74 20.87 6.61 -5.99
CA GLY A 74 20.59 6.17 -4.63
C GLY A 74 21.75 5.41 -3.96
N TYR A 75 22.25 5.92 -2.85
CA TYR A 75 23.33 5.31 -2.07
C TYR A 75 22.83 4.01 -1.42
N HIS A 76 23.55 2.92 -1.62
CA HIS A 76 23.15 1.56 -1.21
C HIS A 76 21.79 1.09 -1.72
N GLN A 77 21.27 1.70 -2.79
CA GLN A 77 19.98 1.36 -3.39
C GLN A 77 20.15 1.06 -4.90
N ASN A 78 19.09 0.51 -5.52
CA ASN A 78 19.03 0.39 -6.96
C ASN A 78 19.10 1.78 -7.62
N LYS A 79 20.08 1.99 -8.52
CA LYS A 79 20.40 3.29 -9.12
C LYS A 79 19.34 3.79 -10.11
N GLU A 80 18.53 2.89 -10.64
CA GLU A 80 17.46 3.19 -11.58
C GLU A 80 16.22 3.72 -10.88
N HIS A 81 15.90 3.14 -9.70
CA HIS A 81 14.66 3.37 -8.98
C HIS A 81 14.81 4.19 -7.69
N TRP A 82 16.01 4.69 -7.40
CA TRP A 82 16.28 5.47 -6.21
C TRP A 82 17.21 6.63 -6.46
N ASN A 83 16.87 7.78 -5.91
CA ASN A 83 17.75 8.94 -5.80
C ASN A 83 18.17 9.18 -4.35
N THR A 84 19.38 9.68 -4.17
CA THR A 84 19.85 10.31 -2.95
C THR A 84 19.74 11.82 -3.12
N VAL A 85 19.07 12.50 -2.20
CA VAL A 85 18.99 13.96 -2.11
C VAL A 85 19.87 14.39 -0.95
N ILE A 86 20.93 15.16 -1.22
CA ILE A 86 21.84 15.71 -0.22
C ILE A 86 21.23 17.02 0.28
N LEU A 87 20.98 17.14 1.59
CA LEU A 87 20.34 18.32 2.18
C LEU A 87 21.36 19.44 2.50
N ASP A 88 22.18 19.79 1.54
CA ASP A 88 23.18 20.86 1.62
C ASP A 88 22.60 22.29 1.42
N GLY A 89 21.32 22.37 1.09
CA GLY A 89 20.60 23.62 0.86
C GLY A 89 20.54 24.05 -0.61
N SER A 90 21.15 23.32 -1.53
CA SER A 90 21.12 23.63 -2.96
C SER A 90 19.78 23.24 -3.63
N VAL A 91 19.10 22.22 -3.11
CA VAL A 91 17.77 21.81 -3.57
C VAL A 91 16.69 22.58 -2.80
N PRO A 92 15.77 23.30 -3.48
CA PRO A 92 14.67 24.00 -2.83
C PRO A 92 13.80 23.06 -1.98
N ASP A 93 13.35 23.51 -0.82
CA ASP A 93 12.49 22.75 0.09
C ASP A 93 11.24 22.18 -0.59
N ARG A 94 10.66 22.95 -1.51
CA ARG A 94 9.51 22.54 -2.31
C ARG A 94 9.80 21.27 -3.08
N ASP A 95 10.95 21.20 -3.71
CA ASP A 95 11.31 20.09 -4.60
C ASP A 95 11.78 18.86 -3.80
N VAL A 96 12.45 19.06 -2.65
CA VAL A 96 12.73 17.97 -1.70
C VAL A 96 11.40 17.32 -1.23
N LYS A 97 10.43 18.15 -0.83
CA LYS A 97 9.11 17.66 -0.41
C LYS A 97 8.36 16.96 -1.54
N LEU A 98 8.49 17.46 -2.77
CA LEU A 98 7.88 16.82 -3.94
C LEU A 98 8.47 15.44 -4.20
N MET A 99 9.80 15.29 -4.18
CA MET A 99 10.47 13.99 -4.35
C MET A 99 10.07 12.99 -3.25
N ILE A 100 9.92 13.41 -1.99
CA ILE A 100 9.44 12.52 -0.92
C ILE A 100 7.98 12.12 -1.16
N ARG A 101 7.13 13.03 -1.60
CA ARG A 101 5.72 12.75 -1.93
C ARG A 101 5.61 11.75 -3.09
N GLU A 102 6.33 11.98 -4.19
CA GLU A 102 6.36 11.06 -5.33
C GLU A 102 6.83 9.66 -4.91
N SER A 103 7.83 9.60 -4.02
CA SER A 103 8.31 8.34 -3.46
C SER A 103 7.23 7.61 -2.64
N TYR A 104 6.46 8.33 -1.83
CA TYR A 104 5.31 7.78 -1.11
C TYR A 104 4.23 7.29 -2.07
N GLU A 105 3.87 8.08 -3.07
CA GLU A 105 2.84 7.73 -4.07
C GLU A 105 3.20 6.45 -4.82
N LEU A 106 4.47 6.26 -5.22
CA LEU A 106 4.94 5.04 -5.88
C LEU A 106 4.77 3.76 -5.07
N ILE A 107 4.70 3.84 -3.74
CA ILE A 107 4.52 2.66 -2.89
C ILE A 107 3.12 2.54 -2.31
N SER A 108 2.42 3.67 -2.12
CA SER A 108 1.08 3.70 -1.55
C SER A 108 -0.02 3.39 -2.58
N ASP A 109 0.19 3.66 -3.86
CA ASP A 109 -0.66 3.17 -4.96
C ASP A 109 -0.31 1.72 -5.31
N CYS A 110 -0.39 0.84 -4.32
CA CYS A 110 -0.13 -0.57 -4.52
C CYS A 110 -1.42 -1.35 -4.85
N PRO A 111 -1.33 -2.49 -5.55
CA PRO A 111 -2.49 -3.34 -5.84
C PRO A 111 -3.33 -3.65 -4.59
N SER A 112 -2.70 -3.91 -3.45
CA SER A 112 -3.42 -4.21 -2.20
C SER A 112 -4.30 -3.05 -1.74
N LYS A 113 -3.83 -1.80 -1.84
CA LYS A 113 -4.65 -0.62 -1.50
C LYS A 113 -5.87 -0.52 -2.41
N ARG A 114 -5.69 -0.64 -3.72
CA ARG A 114 -6.81 -0.61 -4.68
C ARG A 114 -7.80 -1.74 -4.43
N ILE A 115 -7.32 -2.93 -4.07
CA ILE A 115 -8.17 -4.07 -3.69
C ILE A 115 -8.99 -3.72 -2.44
N TYR A 116 -8.36 -3.20 -1.38
CA TYR A 116 -9.08 -2.84 -0.16
C TYR A 116 -10.12 -1.74 -0.39
N GLU A 117 -9.77 -0.71 -1.19
CA GLU A 117 -10.73 0.34 -1.54
C GLU A 117 -11.90 -0.19 -2.39
N ALA A 118 -11.67 -1.19 -3.26
CA ALA A 118 -12.74 -1.86 -3.99
C ALA A 118 -13.64 -2.68 -3.04
N VAL A 119 -13.05 -3.41 -2.10
CA VAL A 119 -13.83 -4.22 -1.12
C VAL A 119 -14.70 -3.36 -0.22
N LYS A 120 -14.23 -2.18 0.21
CA LYS A 120 -15.01 -1.23 1.00
C LYS A 120 -16.29 -0.74 0.30
N GLN A 121 -16.33 -0.81 -1.04
CA GLN A 121 -17.48 -0.37 -1.82
C GLN A 121 -18.59 -1.42 -1.87
N ILE A 122 -18.35 -2.67 -1.48
CA ILE A 122 -19.39 -3.71 -1.47
C ILE A 122 -20.48 -3.31 -0.46
N PRO A 123 -21.75 -3.11 -0.88
CA PRO A 123 -22.79 -2.70 0.03
C PRO A 123 -23.13 -3.78 1.07
N TYR A 124 -23.75 -3.36 2.17
CA TYR A 124 -24.37 -4.24 3.15
C TYR A 124 -25.38 -5.19 2.48
N GLY A 125 -25.36 -6.47 2.83
CA GLY A 125 -26.26 -7.48 2.27
C GLY A 125 -25.94 -7.86 0.81
N ARG A 126 -24.75 -7.55 0.32
CA ARG A 126 -24.28 -7.92 -1.02
C ARG A 126 -22.93 -8.60 -0.96
N VAL A 127 -22.65 -9.40 -2.00
CA VAL A 127 -21.36 -10.06 -2.18
C VAL A 127 -20.73 -9.71 -3.53
N ALA A 128 -19.41 -9.82 -3.62
CA ALA A 128 -18.67 -9.70 -4.88
C ALA A 128 -17.78 -10.91 -5.08
N THR A 129 -17.46 -11.25 -6.31
CA THR A 129 -16.48 -12.29 -6.57
C THR A 129 -15.04 -11.74 -6.56
N TYR A 130 -14.04 -12.60 -6.37
CA TYR A 130 -12.63 -12.21 -6.51
C TYR A 130 -12.34 -11.53 -7.85
N ALA A 131 -13.05 -11.92 -8.92
CA ALA A 131 -12.90 -11.34 -10.25
C ALA A 131 -13.48 -9.91 -10.32
N ASP A 132 -14.63 -9.66 -9.66
CA ASP A 132 -15.25 -8.33 -9.60
C ASP A 132 -14.33 -7.35 -8.88
N ILE A 133 -13.79 -7.76 -7.74
CA ILE A 133 -12.85 -6.94 -6.98
C ILE A 133 -11.55 -6.69 -7.77
N ALA A 134 -11.05 -7.69 -8.49
CA ALA A 134 -9.88 -7.54 -9.34
C ALA A 134 -10.12 -6.52 -10.47
N GLU A 135 -11.29 -6.56 -11.11
CA GLU A 135 -11.70 -5.61 -12.15
C GLU A 135 -11.80 -4.19 -11.61
N LEU A 136 -12.47 -4.00 -10.47
CA LEU A 136 -12.55 -2.71 -9.79
C LEU A 136 -11.19 -2.17 -9.33
N ALA A 137 -10.27 -3.08 -8.97
CA ALA A 137 -8.89 -2.72 -8.62
C ALA A 137 -8.00 -2.41 -9.84
N GLY A 138 -8.54 -2.53 -11.06
CA GLY A 138 -7.92 -2.11 -12.32
C GLY A 138 -7.39 -3.22 -13.22
N ASP A 139 -7.41 -4.49 -12.82
CA ASP A 139 -7.03 -5.62 -13.68
C ASP A 139 -7.68 -6.93 -13.22
N ARG A 140 -8.60 -7.45 -14.06
CA ARG A 140 -9.30 -8.71 -13.81
C ARG A 140 -8.38 -9.92 -13.60
N LYS A 141 -7.15 -9.87 -14.11
CA LYS A 141 -6.14 -10.94 -13.93
C LYS A 141 -5.60 -11.01 -12.49
N MET A 142 -5.87 -9.99 -11.66
CA MET A 142 -5.39 -9.92 -10.29
C MET A 142 -6.23 -10.72 -9.27
N ALA A 143 -7.19 -11.57 -9.67
CA ALA A 143 -8.04 -12.34 -8.74
C ALA A 143 -7.26 -13.12 -7.68
N ARG A 144 -6.09 -13.70 -8.04
CA ARG A 144 -5.19 -14.35 -7.06
C ARG A 144 -4.57 -13.34 -6.07
N ALA A 145 -4.22 -12.15 -6.54
CA ALA A 145 -3.69 -11.08 -5.69
C ALA A 145 -4.77 -10.57 -4.72
N VAL A 146 -6.05 -10.55 -5.14
CA VAL A 146 -7.19 -10.23 -4.26
C VAL A 146 -7.22 -11.23 -3.10
N GLY A 147 -7.20 -12.53 -3.36
CA GLY A 147 -7.18 -13.55 -2.30
C GLY A 147 -6.01 -13.36 -1.31
N ASN A 148 -4.80 -13.12 -1.82
CA ASN A 148 -3.63 -12.88 -0.99
C ASN A 148 -3.73 -11.58 -0.15
N ALA A 149 -4.32 -10.52 -0.71
CA ALA A 149 -4.52 -9.27 0.01
C ALA A 149 -5.57 -9.44 1.13
N LEU A 150 -6.71 -10.09 0.83
CA LEU A 150 -7.77 -10.30 1.81
C LEU A 150 -7.34 -11.22 2.96
N HIS A 151 -6.47 -12.20 2.69
CA HIS A 151 -5.88 -13.03 3.75
C HIS A 151 -5.01 -12.22 4.73
N LYS A 152 -4.43 -11.11 4.27
CA LYS A 152 -3.59 -10.19 5.06
C LYS A 152 -4.31 -8.90 5.43
N ASN A 153 -5.64 -8.88 5.39
CA ASN A 153 -6.45 -7.69 5.66
C ASN A 153 -6.01 -7.02 6.98
N PRO A 154 -5.49 -5.77 6.93
CA PRO A 154 -4.99 -5.09 8.12
C PRO A 154 -6.08 -4.48 8.99
N ASP A 155 -7.33 -4.42 8.49
CA ASP A 155 -8.44 -3.72 9.14
C ASP A 155 -9.77 -4.41 8.81
N PRO A 156 -10.02 -5.59 9.41
CA PRO A 156 -11.24 -6.36 9.14
C PRO A 156 -12.55 -5.68 9.59
N GLU A 157 -12.47 -4.69 10.47
CA GLU A 157 -13.64 -3.92 10.91
C GLU A 157 -14.16 -2.97 9.83
N HIS A 158 -13.26 -2.39 9.03
CA HIS A 158 -13.63 -1.41 7.99
C HIS A 158 -13.46 -1.95 6.56
N ILE A 159 -12.80 -3.08 6.36
CA ILE A 159 -12.65 -3.75 5.06
C ILE A 159 -13.41 -5.07 5.11
N PRO A 160 -14.67 -5.12 4.61
CA PRO A 160 -15.55 -6.27 4.74
C PRO A 160 -15.14 -7.42 3.81
N CYS A 161 -13.97 -8.02 4.04
CA CYS A 161 -13.45 -9.11 3.22
C CYS A 161 -14.33 -10.36 3.20
N PHE A 162 -15.20 -10.55 4.22
CA PHE A 162 -16.15 -11.64 4.27
C PHE A 162 -17.24 -11.56 3.18
N ARG A 163 -17.48 -10.37 2.57
CA ARG A 163 -18.37 -10.19 1.42
C ARG A 163 -17.79 -10.68 0.09
N VAL A 164 -16.55 -11.21 0.08
CA VAL A 164 -15.91 -11.69 -1.13
C VAL A 164 -15.96 -13.22 -1.20
N VAL A 165 -16.52 -13.72 -2.29
CA VAL A 165 -16.73 -15.15 -2.56
C VAL A 165 -16.08 -15.58 -3.88
N ASN A 166 -16.02 -16.88 -4.17
CA ASN A 166 -15.50 -17.33 -5.46
C ASN A 166 -16.54 -17.16 -6.60
N ALA A 167 -16.16 -17.51 -7.82
CA ALA A 167 -17.02 -17.39 -9.02
C ALA A 167 -18.29 -18.24 -8.99
N LYS A 168 -18.38 -19.22 -8.06
CA LYS A 168 -19.57 -20.05 -7.86
C LYS A 168 -20.41 -19.63 -6.64
N GLY A 169 -19.99 -18.57 -5.93
CA GLY A 169 -20.61 -18.15 -4.67
C GLY A 169 -20.13 -18.94 -3.45
N GLU A 170 -19.15 -19.85 -3.61
CA GLU A 170 -18.62 -20.64 -2.50
C GLU A 170 -17.80 -19.75 -1.56
N LEU A 171 -17.94 -19.96 -0.26
CA LEU A 171 -17.17 -19.28 0.78
C LEU A 171 -15.69 -19.68 0.73
N ALA A 172 -14.84 -18.85 1.28
CA ALA A 172 -13.41 -19.11 1.35
C ALA A 172 -13.10 -20.17 2.42
N GLY A 173 -12.71 -21.38 2.02
CA GLY A 173 -12.31 -22.44 2.96
C GLY A 173 -11.14 -22.05 3.89
N GLY A 174 -10.29 -21.11 3.45
CA GLY A 174 -9.20 -20.53 4.21
C GLY A 174 -9.45 -19.08 4.66
N PHE A 175 -10.69 -18.73 5.03
CA PHE A 175 -11.00 -17.39 5.53
C PHE A 175 -10.16 -17.10 6.79
N ALA A 176 -9.28 -16.08 6.70
CA ALA A 176 -8.24 -15.80 7.69
C ALA A 176 -8.77 -15.46 9.09
N PHE A 177 -10.04 -15.06 9.18
CA PHE A 177 -10.66 -14.58 10.41
C PHE A 177 -11.64 -15.59 11.03
N GLY A 178 -11.37 -16.88 10.89
CA GLY A 178 -12.12 -17.95 11.56
C GLY A 178 -12.78 -18.99 10.66
N GLY A 179 -12.38 -19.05 9.37
CA GLY A 179 -12.86 -20.08 8.43
C GLY A 179 -14.23 -19.78 7.83
N ALA A 180 -14.71 -20.71 7.00
CA ALA A 180 -15.95 -20.56 6.23
C ALA A 180 -17.20 -20.39 7.12
N GLU A 181 -17.24 -21.01 8.30
CA GLU A 181 -18.37 -20.90 9.24
C GLU A 181 -18.52 -19.49 9.81
N VAL A 182 -17.41 -18.82 10.10
CA VAL A 182 -17.43 -17.44 10.56
C VAL A 182 -17.83 -16.50 9.42
N GLN A 183 -17.34 -16.75 8.21
CA GLN A 183 -17.74 -16.00 7.02
C GLN A 183 -19.24 -16.14 6.76
N ALA A 184 -19.81 -17.35 6.85
CA ALA A 184 -21.24 -17.61 6.70
C ALA A 184 -22.06 -16.79 7.69
N ARG A 185 -21.73 -16.86 8.98
CA ARG A 185 -22.42 -16.10 10.04
C ARG A 185 -22.42 -14.60 9.79
N MET A 186 -21.27 -14.02 9.41
CA MET A 186 -21.16 -12.59 9.12
C MET A 186 -22.03 -12.18 7.93
N LEU A 187 -22.16 -13.04 6.91
CA LEU A 187 -23.04 -12.81 5.77
C LEU A 187 -24.50 -12.93 6.15
N GLU A 188 -24.87 -13.91 6.96
CA GLU A 188 -26.24 -14.13 7.47
C GLU A 188 -26.71 -12.97 8.36
N GLU A 189 -25.81 -12.40 9.18
CA GLU A 189 -26.07 -11.19 9.96
C GLU A 189 -26.41 -9.98 9.07
N GLU A 190 -25.95 -9.97 7.83
CA GLU A 190 -26.30 -8.97 6.81
C GLU A 190 -27.50 -9.36 5.95
N GLY A 191 -28.17 -10.47 6.24
CA GLY A 191 -29.34 -10.97 5.51
C GLY A 191 -29.00 -11.67 4.18
N VAL A 192 -27.72 -12.05 3.98
CA VAL A 192 -27.29 -12.87 2.85
C VAL A 192 -27.46 -14.34 3.23
N GLU A 193 -28.31 -15.05 2.50
CA GLU A 193 -28.58 -16.47 2.72
C GLU A 193 -27.39 -17.31 2.25
N VAL A 194 -26.92 -18.21 3.12
CA VAL A 194 -25.84 -19.16 2.82
C VAL A 194 -26.37 -20.59 2.93
N VAL A 195 -26.37 -21.34 1.85
CA VAL A 195 -26.83 -22.72 1.79
C VAL A 195 -25.65 -23.63 1.43
N ASP A 196 -25.32 -24.58 2.29
CA ASP A 196 -24.20 -25.51 2.10
C ASP A 196 -22.86 -24.81 1.76
N GLY A 197 -22.62 -23.65 2.38
CA GLY A 197 -21.41 -22.83 2.17
C GLY A 197 -21.38 -22.07 0.84
N VAL A 198 -22.55 -21.89 0.21
CA VAL A 198 -22.70 -21.19 -1.08
C VAL A 198 -23.72 -20.07 -0.97
N VAL A 199 -23.40 -18.93 -1.55
CA VAL A 199 -24.28 -17.76 -1.72
C VAL A 199 -24.86 -17.75 -3.14
N ASP A 200 -26.17 -17.52 -3.28
CA ASP A 200 -26.80 -17.33 -4.60
C ASP A 200 -26.37 -15.99 -5.22
N LEU A 201 -25.46 -16.05 -6.19
CA LEU A 201 -24.96 -14.87 -6.89
C LEU A 201 -26.05 -14.16 -7.70
N LYS A 202 -27.12 -14.83 -8.16
CA LYS A 202 -28.21 -14.17 -8.88
C LYS A 202 -29.00 -13.23 -7.96
N LYS A 203 -29.04 -13.53 -6.66
CA LYS A 203 -29.77 -12.77 -5.66
C LYS A 203 -28.93 -11.71 -4.97
N TYR A 204 -27.68 -12.01 -4.67
CA TYR A 204 -26.85 -11.22 -3.76
C TYR A 204 -25.62 -10.55 -4.40
N ARG A 205 -25.27 -10.86 -5.65
CA ARG A 205 -24.09 -10.24 -6.29
C ARG A 205 -24.26 -8.74 -6.45
N TRP A 206 -23.22 -7.99 -6.10
CA TRP A 206 -23.15 -6.57 -6.28
C TRP A 206 -22.78 -6.23 -7.74
N GLY A 207 -23.47 -5.26 -8.34
CA GLY A 207 -23.21 -4.77 -9.69
C GLY A 207 -24.01 -5.41 -10.82
N GLU A 208 -25.02 -6.24 -10.48
CA GLU A 208 -26.05 -6.71 -11.43
C GLU A 208 -27.39 -6.04 -11.19
#